data_33a25892a0445cfe686d1ad0922dee96
#
_entry.id   33a25892a0445cfe686d1ad0922dee96
#
_cell.length_a   1.000
_cell.length_b   1.000
_cell.length_c   1.000
_cell.angle_alpha   90.00
_cell.angle_beta   90.00
_cell.angle_gamma   90.00
#
_symmetry.space_group_name_H-M   'P 1'
#
loop_
_entity.id
_entity.type
_entity.pdbx_description
1 polymer ?
#
loop_
_entity_poly.entity_id
_entity_poly.type
_entity_poly.pdbx_seq_one_letter_code
_entity_poly.pdbx_strand_id
1 'polypeptide(L)'
;ALREKINQLKAGDILVLAGSIPQSMPDTIYMDIMADLQDKGVEIAVDATRDLLMNVLPYRPFLIKPNNHELGEIFGVELKKREEVIPYAKNLQEKGAKNVLVSMAGEGAVLIDENGREYMSPVPKGKVVNAVGAGDSMVAGFIAGYLEKKDYEYAFHMGIASGSASAFSEQLATRAEVEALLKTIHSAG
;
A
#
# COMPACT_ATOMS: atom_id res chain seq x y z
N ALA A 1 -24.63 -1.16 10.97
CA ALA A 1 -23.71 0.01 10.90
C ALA A 1 -22.65 -0.18 9.80
N LEU A 2 -21.72 -1.18 9.85
CA LEU A 2 -20.64 -1.36 8.85
C LEU A 2 -21.20 -1.63 7.44
N ARG A 3 -22.07 -2.63 7.27
CA ARG A 3 -22.68 -2.99 5.98
C ARG A 3 -23.50 -1.86 5.35
N GLU A 4 -24.15 -1.02 6.15
CA GLU A 4 -24.86 0.16 5.65
C GLU A 4 -23.92 1.18 5.00
N LYS A 5 -22.72 1.41 5.60
CA LYS A 5 -21.70 2.27 5.01
C LYS A 5 -21.12 1.69 3.73
N ILE A 6 -20.83 0.38 3.73
CA ILE A 6 -20.32 -0.34 2.55
C ILE A 6 -21.35 -0.29 1.40
N ASN A 7 -22.65 -0.35 1.72
CA ASN A 7 -23.70 -0.27 0.71
C ASN A 7 -23.87 1.12 0.07
N GLN A 8 -23.31 2.17 0.69
CA GLN A 8 -23.30 3.53 0.14
C GLN A 8 -22.16 3.77 -0.86
N LEU A 9 -21.16 2.87 -0.90
CA LEU A 9 -20.06 2.95 -1.84
C LEU A 9 -20.55 2.72 -3.29
N LYS A 10 -19.98 3.47 -4.20
CA LYS A 10 -20.32 3.48 -5.63
C LYS A 10 -19.06 3.41 -6.49
N ALA A 11 -19.25 3.17 -7.77
CA ALA A 11 -18.17 3.15 -8.75
C ALA A 11 -17.32 4.41 -8.68
N GLY A 12 -15.99 4.23 -8.64
CA GLY A 12 -15.01 5.30 -8.50
C GLY A 12 -14.61 5.63 -7.06
N ASP A 13 -15.33 5.13 -6.05
CA ASP A 13 -14.88 5.23 -4.66
C ASP A 13 -13.70 4.28 -4.41
N ILE A 14 -12.84 4.64 -3.46
CA ILE A 14 -11.75 3.79 -2.98
C ILE A 14 -11.99 3.46 -1.51
N LEU A 15 -12.06 2.18 -1.18
CA LEU A 15 -12.14 1.67 0.17
C LEU A 15 -10.75 1.20 0.63
N VAL A 16 -10.34 1.59 1.82
CA VAL A 16 -9.12 1.09 2.47
C VAL A 16 -9.50 0.13 3.58
N LEU A 17 -9.01 -1.09 3.51
CA LEU A 17 -9.09 -2.11 4.56
C LEU A 17 -7.70 -2.25 5.17
N ALA A 18 -7.53 -1.78 6.39
CA ALA A 18 -6.24 -1.76 7.07
C ALA A 18 -6.33 -2.23 8.52
N GLY A 19 -5.24 -2.76 9.02
CA GLY A 19 -5.09 -3.18 10.41
C GLY A 19 -5.55 -4.61 10.69
N SER A 20 -5.54 -4.96 11.98
CA SER A 20 -5.97 -6.27 12.46
C SER A 20 -7.49 -6.35 12.61
N ILE A 21 -8.05 -7.53 12.38
CA ILE A 21 -9.47 -7.79 12.60
C ILE A 21 -9.73 -7.91 14.12
N PRO A 22 -10.69 -7.14 14.68
CA PRO A 22 -11.10 -7.32 16.07
C PRO A 22 -11.62 -8.74 16.34
N GLN A 23 -11.33 -9.29 17.52
CA GLN A 23 -11.79 -10.64 17.91
C GLN A 23 -13.31 -10.82 17.86
N SER A 24 -14.07 -9.72 17.90
CA SER A 24 -15.54 -9.73 17.79
C SER A 24 -16.06 -9.87 16.35
N MET A 25 -15.16 -9.87 15.35
CA MET A 25 -15.50 -10.02 13.94
C MET A 25 -14.90 -11.32 13.39
N PRO A 26 -15.53 -11.93 12.36
CA PRO A 26 -14.98 -13.10 11.70
C PRO A 26 -13.68 -12.74 10.96
N ASP A 27 -12.71 -13.65 10.93
CA ASP A 27 -11.45 -13.50 10.21
C ASP A 27 -11.65 -13.34 8.69
N THR A 28 -12.85 -13.66 8.19
CA THR A 28 -13.24 -13.52 6.78
C THR A 28 -13.76 -12.14 6.42
N ILE A 29 -13.86 -11.19 7.38
CA ILE A 29 -14.57 -9.91 7.15
C ILE A 29 -14.05 -9.12 5.94
N TYR A 30 -12.73 -9.14 5.68
CA TYR A 30 -12.15 -8.46 4.51
C TYR A 30 -12.59 -9.13 3.20
N MET A 31 -12.60 -10.47 3.16
CA MET A 31 -13.10 -11.23 2.02
C MET A 31 -14.59 -10.96 1.77
N ASP A 32 -15.39 -10.97 2.85
CA ASP A 32 -16.84 -10.74 2.77
C ASP A 32 -17.13 -9.33 2.23
N ILE A 33 -16.40 -8.31 2.69
CA ILE A 33 -16.52 -6.94 2.19
C ILE A 33 -16.13 -6.87 0.71
N MET A 34 -15.04 -7.50 0.31
CA MET A 34 -14.60 -7.50 -1.08
C MET A 34 -15.58 -8.23 -2.00
N ALA A 35 -16.15 -9.35 -1.54
CA ALA A 35 -17.20 -10.07 -2.27
C ALA A 35 -18.47 -9.21 -2.46
N ASP A 36 -18.91 -8.50 -1.41
CA ASP A 36 -20.08 -7.60 -1.45
C ASP A 36 -19.88 -6.42 -2.42
N LEU A 37 -18.63 -6.05 -2.71
CA LEU A 37 -18.26 -4.89 -3.55
C LEU A 37 -17.78 -5.26 -4.96
N GLN A 38 -17.63 -6.55 -5.28
CA GLN A 38 -16.96 -7.02 -6.49
C GLN A 38 -17.51 -6.41 -7.79
N ASP A 39 -18.82 -6.21 -7.88
CA ASP A 39 -19.48 -5.70 -9.08
C ASP A 39 -19.88 -4.21 -8.99
N LYS A 40 -19.48 -3.52 -7.92
CA LYS A 40 -19.86 -2.12 -7.68
C LYS A 40 -18.89 -1.09 -8.28
N GLY A 41 -17.78 -1.53 -8.86
CA GLY A 41 -16.76 -0.63 -9.41
C GLY A 41 -16.02 0.18 -8.34
N VAL A 42 -15.97 -0.34 -7.09
CA VAL A 42 -15.20 0.24 -5.99
C VAL A 42 -13.79 -0.35 -6.04
N GLU A 43 -12.78 0.50 -6.00
CA GLU A 43 -11.39 0.05 -5.87
C GLU A 43 -11.06 -0.19 -4.38
N ILE A 44 -10.38 -1.29 -4.07
CA ILE A 44 -10.09 -1.66 -2.68
C ILE A 44 -8.58 -1.77 -2.46
N ALA A 45 -8.07 -0.96 -1.53
CA ALA A 45 -6.70 -1.07 -1.04
C ALA A 45 -6.69 -1.89 0.26
N VAL A 46 -5.79 -2.87 0.35
CA VAL A 46 -5.68 -3.75 1.52
C VAL A 46 -4.28 -3.65 2.12
N ASP A 47 -4.22 -3.23 3.37
CA ASP A 47 -3.00 -3.26 4.20
C ASP A 47 -3.22 -4.26 5.34
N ALA A 48 -2.96 -5.53 5.05
CA ALA A 48 -3.15 -6.65 5.95
C ALA A 48 -1.96 -7.61 5.86
N THR A 49 -1.83 -8.47 6.85
CA THR A 49 -0.70 -9.41 6.97
C THR A 49 -1.11 -10.85 6.71
N ARG A 50 -0.16 -11.68 6.25
CA ARG A 50 -0.26 -13.15 6.18
C ARG A 50 -1.56 -13.64 5.52
N ASP A 51 -2.30 -14.47 6.24
CA ASP A 51 -3.52 -15.12 5.73
C ASP A 51 -4.61 -14.11 5.31
N LEU A 52 -4.75 -12.99 6.04
CA LEU A 52 -5.70 -11.94 5.66
C LEU A 52 -5.38 -11.36 4.28
N LEU A 53 -4.09 -11.14 4.00
CA LEU A 53 -3.64 -10.66 2.69
C LEU A 53 -3.88 -11.71 1.61
N MET A 54 -3.47 -12.95 1.86
CA MET A 54 -3.59 -14.04 0.89
C MET A 54 -5.06 -14.33 0.53
N ASN A 55 -5.95 -14.27 1.50
CA ASN A 55 -7.38 -14.56 1.33
C ASN A 55 -8.09 -13.52 0.46
N VAL A 56 -7.61 -12.29 0.36
CA VAL A 56 -8.24 -11.22 -0.44
C VAL A 56 -7.74 -11.17 -1.89
N LEU A 57 -6.61 -11.80 -2.22
CA LEU A 57 -6.03 -11.76 -3.57
C LEU A 57 -6.98 -12.22 -4.69
N PRO A 58 -7.79 -13.30 -4.52
CA PRO A 58 -8.75 -13.73 -5.54
C PRO A 58 -9.81 -12.66 -5.90
N TYR A 59 -10.06 -11.70 -5.01
CA TYR A 59 -10.99 -10.59 -5.21
C TYR A 59 -10.35 -9.39 -5.91
N ARG A 60 -9.10 -9.50 -6.35
CA ARG A 60 -8.36 -8.53 -7.15
C ARG A 60 -8.28 -7.13 -6.52
N PRO A 61 -7.70 -6.99 -5.30
CA PRO A 61 -7.50 -5.70 -4.68
C PRO A 61 -6.74 -4.74 -5.60
N PHE A 62 -7.16 -3.48 -5.63
CA PHE A 62 -6.49 -2.42 -6.39
C PHE A 62 -5.04 -2.21 -5.93
N LEU A 63 -4.83 -2.23 -4.62
CA LEU A 63 -3.53 -2.05 -4.00
C LEU A 63 -3.39 -2.99 -2.81
N ILE A 64 -2.23 -3.63 -2.69
CA ILE A 64 -1.78 -4.25 -1.45
C ILE A 64 -0.43 -3.65 -1.06
N LYS A 65 -0.17 -3.55 0.27
CA LYS A 65 1.10 -3.02 0.78
C LYS A 65 1.71 -3.92 1.85
N PRO A 66 2.31 -5.06 1.51
CA PRO A 66 3.17 -5.77 2.45
C PRO A 66 4.49 -5.02 2.69
N ASN A 67 5.12 -5.20 3.85
CA ASN A 67 6.53 -4.88 3.99
C ASN A 67 7.40 -6.08 3.56
N ASN A 68 8.72 -5.88 3.46
CA ASN A 68 9.64 -6.93 3.02
C ASN A 68 9.66 -8.14 3.97
N HIS A 69 9.43 -7.96 5.27
CA HIS A 69 9.36 -9.05 6.24
C HIS A 69 8.08 -9.86 6.07
N GLU A 70 6.93 -9.19 5.96
CA GLU A 70 5.63 -9.83 5.70
C GLU A 70 5.64 -10.60 4.39
N LEU A 71 6.21 -10.00 3.34
CA LEU A 71 6.39 -10.68 2.05
C LEU A 71 7.30 -11.90 2.19
N GLY A 72 8.42 -11.77 2.90
CA GLY A 72 9.33 -12.87 3.19
C GLY A 72 8.68 -13.99 3.98
N GLU A 73 7.84 -13.69 4.99
CA GLU A 73 7.09 -14.69 5.76
C GLU A 73 6.12 -15.49 4.87
N ILE A 74 5.44 -14.85 3.91
CA ILE A 74 4.53 -15.54 2.98
C ILE A 74 5.27 -16.60 2.15
N PHE A 75 6.50 -16.31 1.74
CA PHE A 75 7.27 -17.19 0.86
C PHE A 75 8.37 -18.00 1.57
N GLY A 76 8.54 -17.84 2.88
CA GLY A 76 9.55 -18.54 3.67
C GLY A 76 10.99 -18.11 3.35
N VAL A 77 11.20 -16.84 3.00
CA VAL A 77 12.49 -16.26 2.61
C VAL A 77 12.81 -14.97 3.38
N GLU A 78 14.08 -14.60 3.43
CA GLU A 78 14.52 -13.30 3.96
C GLU A 78 14.80 -12.35 2.79
N LEU A 79 14.18 -11.17 2.78
CA LEU A 79 14.28 -10.17 1.71
C LEU A 79 14.87 -8.87 2.27
N LYS A 80 16.05 -8.49 1.80
CA LYS A 80 16.81 -7.34 2.31
C LYS A 80 16.97 -6.22 1.28
N LYS A 81 17.02 -6.57 -0.01
CA LYS A 81 17.26 -5.61 -1.10
C LYS A 81 16.00 -5.45 -1.95
N ARG A 82 15.88 -4.28 -2.57
CA ARG A 82 14.74 -3.95 -3.43
C ARG A 82 14.57 -4.95 -4.59
N GLU A 83 15.68 -5.35 -5.21
CA GLU A 83 15.65 -6.27 -6.34
C GLU A 83 15.15 -7.67 -5.93
N GLU A 84 15.40 -8.07 -4.67
CA GLU A 84 14.99 -9.38 -4.16
C GLU A 84 13.48 -9.52 -3.99
N VAL A 85 12.76 -8.39 -3.76
CA VAL A 85 11.31 -8.44 -3.55
C VAL A 85 10.50 -8.54 -4.85
N ILE A 86 11.08 -8.15 -5.99
CA ILE A 86 10.39 -8.08 -7.29
C ILE A 86 9.70 -9.39 -7.67
N PRO A 87 10.37 -10.57 -7.69
CA PRO A 87 9.74 -11.81 -8.11
C PRO A 87 8.58 -12.22 -7.19
N TYR A 88 8.66 -11.94 -5.90
CA TYR A 88 7.62 -12.25 -4.93
C TYR A 88 6.43 -11.28 -5.04
N ALA A 89 6.69 -10.00 -5.27
CA ALA A 89 5.65 -9.02 -5.54
C ALA A 89 4.87 -9.36 -6.83
N LYS A 90 5.56 -9.77 -7.89
CA LYS A 90 4.92 -10.28 -9.11
C LYS A 90 4.09 -11.53 -8.87
N ASN A 91 4.53 -12.44 -8.02
CA ASN A 91 3.74 -13.61 -7.65
C ASN A 91 2.43 -13.24 -6.94
N LEU A 92 2.44 -12.21 -6.07
CA LEU A 92 1.20 -11.70 -5.48
C LEU A 92 0.29 -11.04 -6.54
N GLN A 93 0.86 -10.39 -7.54
CA GLN A 93 0.11 -9.84 -8.67
C GLN A 93 -0.53 -10.95 -9.51
N GLU A 94 0.20 -12.01 -9.82
CA GLU A 94 -0.33 -13.20 -10.51
C GLU A 94 -1.48 -13.87 -9.74
N LYS A 95 -1.45 -13.78 -8.41
CA LYS A 95 -2.53 -14.28 -7.53
C LYS A 95 -3.76 -13.37 -7.46
N GLY A 96 -3.68 -12.17 -8.03
CA GLY A 96 -4.82 -11.29 -8.22
C GLY A 96 -4.65 -9.81 -7.87
N ALA A 97 -3.66 -9.41 -7.08
CA ALA A 97 -3.45 -8.00 -6.78
C ALA A 97 -3.19 -7.19 -8.05
N LYS A 98 -3.84 -6.04 -8.23
CA LYS A 98 -3.55 -5.16 -9.37
C LYS A 98 -2.21 -4.45 -9.19
N ASN A 99 -2.01 -3.80 -8.05
CA ASN A 99 -0.78 -3.10 -7.71
C ASN A 99 -0.20 -3.65 -6.40
N VAL A 100 1.11 -3.91 -6.37
CA VAL A 100 1.82 -4.42 -5.20
C VAL A 100 2.89 -3.42 -4.79
N LEU A 101 2.69 -2.74 -3.67
CA LEU A 101 3.62 -1.79 -3.08
C LEU A 101 4.34 -2.45 -1.90
N VAL A 102 5.63 -2.71 -2.02
CA VAL A 102 6.43 -3.32 -0.95
C VAL A 102 7.22 -2.23 -0.25
N SER A 103 6.93 -2.00 1.03
CA SER A 103 7.70 -1.09 1.88
C SER A 103 8.91 -1.79 2.49
N MET A 104 10.07 -1.12 2.53
CA MET A 104 11.34 -1.72 2.95
C MET A 104 12.10 -0.84 3.96
N ALA A 105 11.37 -0.08 4.78
CA ALA A 105 11.96 0.83 5.76
C ALA A 105 13.11 1.67 5.17
N GLY A 106 14.32 1.59 5.74
CA GLY A 106 15.49 2.33 5.29
C GLY A 106 15.95 2.05 3.85
N GLU A 107 15.54 0.92 3.26
CA GLU A 107 15.83 0.56 1.87
C GLU A 107 14.89 1.24 0.86
N GLY A 108 13.81 1.86 1.32
CA GLY A 108 12.83 2.53 0.47
C GLY A 108 11.63 1.67 0.13
N ALA A 109 11.27 1.56 -1.14
CA ALA A 109 10.11 0.78 -1.58
C ALA A 109 10.25 0.29 -3.02
N VAL A 110 9.39 -0.68 -3.35
CA VAL A 110 9.20 -1.23 -4.71
C VAL A 110 7.71 -1.24 -5.03
N LEU A 111 7.34 -0.84 -6.23
CA LEU A 111 5.99 -0.98 -6.77
C LEU A 111 6.03 -1.86 -8.01
N ILE A 112 5.13 -2.82 -8.09
CA ILE A 112 4.73 -3.48 -9.33
C ILE A 112 3.32 -2.98 -9.65
N ASP A 113 3.17 -2.23 -10.75
CA ASP A 113 1.87 -1.69 -11.16
C ASP A 113 1.02 -2.72 -11.93
N GLU A 114 -0.24 -2.43 -12.15
CA GLU A 114 -1.17 -3.35 -12.83
C GLU A 114 -0.77 -3.70 -14.28
N ASN A 115 0.16 -2.93 -14.88
CA ASN A 115 0.70 -3.19 -16.21
C ASN A 115 1.99 -4.02 -16.14
N GLY A 116 2.42 -4.44 -14.94
CA GLY A 116 3.65 -5.19 -14.71
C GLY A 116 4.92 -4.34 -14.73
N ARG A 117 4.82 -3.01 -14.72
CA ARG A 117 5.99 -2.13 -14.64
C ARG A 117 6.55 -2.13 -13.22
N GLU A 118 7.86 -2.05 -13.13
CA GLU A 118 8.62 -2.05 -11.89
C GLU A 118 9.13 -0.65 -11.58
N TYR A 119 8.87 -0.18 -10.37
CA TYR A 119 9.41 1.07 -9.86
C TYR A 119 10.15 0.79 -8.56
N MET A 120 11.34 1.34 -8.40
CA MET A 120 12.16 1.25 -7.20
C MET A 120 12.62 2.63 -6.81
N SER A 121 12.55 2.94 -5.52
CA SER A 121 13.08 4.20 -5.00
C SER A 121 13.71 3.99 -3.63
N PRO A 122 14.87 4.59 -3.36
CA PRO A 122 15.41 4.67 -2.01
C PRO A 122 14.52 5.55 -1.13
N VAL A 123 14.70 5.44 0.19
CA VAL A 123 14.09 6.38 1.12
C VAL A 123 14.74 7.77 0.97
N PRO A 124 13.96 8.87 1.01
CA PRO A 124 14.51 10.22 1.07
C PRO A 124 15.40 10.41 2.31
N LYS A 125 16.41 11.28 2.21
CA LYS A 125 17.28 11.61 3.35
C LYS A 125 16.47 12.33 4.44
N GLY A 126 16.58 11.84 5.67
CA GLY A 126 15.91 12.39 6.84
C GLY A 126 16.25 11.60 8.10
N LYS A 127 15.86 12.14 9.26
CA LYS A 127 16.04 11.46 10.54
C LYS A 127 14.69 10.90 10.98
N VAL A 128 14.62 9.60 11.17
CA VAL A 128 13.42 8.93 11.71
C VAL A 128 13.20 9.41 13.15
N VAL A 129 12.02 9.95 13.41
CA VAL A 129 11.55 10.41 14.71
C VAL A 129 10.51 9.42 15.26
N ASN A 130 9.52 9.07 14.43
CA ASN A 130 8.46 8.14 14.80
C ASN A 130 7.96 7.37 13.56
N ALA A 131 8.18 6.07 13.51
CA ALA A 131 7.76 5.24 12.38
C ALA A 131 6.30 4.77 12.44
N VAL A 132 5.58 5.04 13.55
CA VAL A 132 4.17 4.64 13.71
C VAL A 132 3.29 5.39 12.71
N GLY A 133 2.48 4.66 11.95
CA GLY A 133 1.60 5.24 10.93
C GLY A 133 2.31 5.59 9.60
N ALA A 134 3.62 5.39 9.48
CA ALA A 134 4.33 5.63 8.21
C ALA A 134 3.82 4.72 7.08
N GLY A 135 3.47 3.47 7.38
CA GLY A 135 2.87 2.54 6.43
C GLY A 135 1.49 2.99 5.95
N ASP A 136 0.63 3.40 6.88
CA ASP A 136 -0.70 3.94 6.55
C ASP A 136 -0.59 5.22 5.73
N SER A 137 0.37 6.10 6.09
CA SER A 137 0.67 7.32 5.33
C SER A 137 1.16 7.02 3.91
N MET A 138 1.93 5.94 3.72
CA MET A 138 2.37 5.49 2.40
C MET A 138 1.18 5.05 1.54
N VAL A 139 0.24 4.28 2.08
CA VAL A 139 -1.00 3.88 1.39
C VAL A 139 -1.82 5.12 1.04
N ALA A 140 -2.03 6.02 1.99
CA ALA A 140 -2.81 7.25 1.78
C ALA A 140 -2.18 8.14 0.70
N GLY A 141 -0.85 8.32 0.75
CA GLY A 141 -0.10 9.09 -0.26
C GLY A 141 -0.18 8.48 -1.65
N PHE A 142 -0.05 7.16 -1.77
CA PHE A 142 -0.20 6.46 -3.04
C PHE A 142 -1.60 6.69 -3.64
N ILE A 143 -2.65 6.48 -2.84
CA ILE A 143 -4.03 6.66 -3.28
C ILE A 143 -4.28 8.11 -3.68
N ALA A 144 -3.84 9.08 -2.88
CA ALA A 144 -3.99 10.51 -3.18
C ALA A 144 -3.28 10.89 -4.50
N GLY A 145 -2.05 10.43 -4.70
CA GLY A 145 -1.28 10.66 -5.91
C GLY A 145 -1.94 10.04 -7.14
N TYR A 146 -2.44 8.82 -7.02
CA TYR A 146 -3.17 8.16 -8.11
C TYR A 146 -4.47 8.87 -8.46
N LEU A 147 -5.23 9.31 -7.47
CA LEU A 147 -6.46 10.07 -7.71
C LEU A 147 -6.18 11.42 -8.39
N GLU A 148 -5.07 12.06 -8.05
CA GLU A 148 -4.67 13.36 -8.61
C GLU A 148 -4.25 13.27 -10.07
N LYS A 149 -3.44 12.27 -10.44
CA LYS A 149 -2.83 12.21 -11.78
C LYS A 149 -3.13 10.97 -12.60
N LYS A 150 -3.70 9.92 -12.01
CA LYS A 150 -3.88 8.62 -12.65
C LYS A 150 -2.58 8.04 -13.22
N ASP A 151 -1.47 8.32 -12.55
CA ASP A 151 -0.11 7.93 -12.90
C ASP A 151 0.51 7.14 -11.73
N TYR A 152 1.00 5.92 -12.00
CA TYR A 152 1.50 5.03 -10.97
C TYR A 152 2.87 5.43 -10.44
N GLU A 153 3.73 6.02 -11.28
CA GLU A 153 5.03 6.51 -10.84
C GLU A 153 4.86 7.68 -9.87
N TYR A 154 3.99 8.62 -10.22
CA TYR A 154 3.66 9.74 -9.34
C TYR A 154 3.01 9.26 -8.04
N ALA A 155 2.06 8.32 -8.12
CA ALA A 155 1.42 7.71 -6.95
C ALA A 155 2.46 7.03 -6.02
N PHE A 156 3.41 6.30 -6.60
CA PHE A 156 4.50 5.64 -5.89
C PHE A 156 5.37 6.66 -5.14
N HIS A 157 5.81 7.72 -5.81
CA HIS A 157 6.62 8.77 -5.20
C HIS A 157 5.84 9.53 -4.11
N MET A 158 4.56 9.81 -4.32
CA MET A 158 3.68 10.38 -3.28
C MET A 158 3.55 9.47 -2.06
N GLY A 159 3.44 8.16 -2.27
CA GLY A 159 3.44 7.17 -1.19
C GLY A 159 4.72 7.20 -0.37
N ILE A 160 5.89 7.17 -1.04
CA ILE A 160 7.20 7.24 -0.37
C ILE A 160 7.35 8.56 0.38
N ALA A 161 7.01 9.70 -0.26
CA ALA A 161 7.11 11.01 0.38
C ALA A 161 6.22 11.09 1.64
N SER A 162 4.98 10.58 1.57
CA SER A 162 4.03 10.59 2.68
C SER A 162 4.49 9.71 3.85
N GLY A 163 4.92 8.47 3.56
CA GLY A 163 5.44 7.56 4.57
C GLY A 163 6.70 8.10 5.24
N SER A 164 7.64 8.62 4.44
CA SER A 164 8.91 9.18 4.95
C SER A 164 8.69 10.46 5.74
N ALA A 165 7.84 11.38 5.26
CA ALA A 165 7.51 12.60 5.98
C ALA A 165 6.89 12.31 7.35
N SER A 166 5.96 11.33 7.42
CA SER A 166 5.38 10.89 8.69
C SER A 166 6.43 10.24 9.60
N ALA A 167 7.35 9.45 9.07
CA ALA A 167 8.44 8.86 9.86
C ALA A 167 9.43 9.90 10.40
N PHE A 168 9.58 11.05 9.74
CA PHE A 168 10.48 12.14 10.14
C PHE A 168 9.82 13.15 11.08
N SER A 169 8.53 13.04 11.32
CA SER A 169 7.73 13.94 12.16
C SER A 169 7.31 13.26 13.48
N GLU A 170 7.01 14.04 14.51
CA GLU A 170 6.46 13.52 15.76
C GLU A 170 5.02 13.02 15.60
N GLN A 171 4.29 13.59 14.65
CA GLN A 171 2.92 13.24 14.29
C GLN A 171 2.86 12.89 12.80
N LEU A 172 1.68 12.54 12.29
CA LEU A 172 1.48 12.36 10.86
C LEU A 172 1.84 13.64 10.10
N ALA A 173 2.53 13.47 8.96
CA ALA A 173 3.03 14.59 8.20
C ALA A 173 1.92 15.48 7.62
N THR A 174 2.20 16.76 7.55
CA THR A 174 1.40 17.73 6.82
C THR A 174 1.62 17.64 5.32
N ARG A 175 0.67 18.14 4.53
CA ARG A 175 0.81 18.18 3.07
C ARG A 175 2.09 18.93 2.64
N ALA A 176 2.45 20.02 3.29
CA ALA A 176 3.65 20.79 2.96
C ALA A 176 4.94 19.98 3.15
N GLU A 177 5.04 19.17 4.21
CA GLU A 177 6.18 18.28 4.45
C GLU A 177 6.27 17.18 3.39
N VAL A 178 5.14 16.60 3.01
CA VAL A 178 5.07 15.61 1.92
C VAL A 178 5.52 16.21 0.59
N GLU A 179 5.01 17.38 0.21
CA GLU A 179 5.38 18.05 -1.04
C GLU A 179 6.85 18.47 -1.07
N ALA A 180 7.44 18.84 0.07
CA ALA A 180 8.85 19.14 0.19
C ALA A 180 9.73 17.89 -0.10
N LEU A 181 9.37 16.74 0.48
CA LEU A 181 10.09 15.48 0.21
C LEU A 181 9.86 14.97 -1.22
N LEU A 182 8.66 15.09 -1.76
CA LEU A 182 8.35 14.69 -3.13
C LEU A 182 9.27 15.35 -4.16
N LYS A 183 9.57 16.64 -3.97
CA LYS A 183 10.51 17.38 -4.84
C LYS A 183 11.92 16.78 -4.80
N THR A 184 12.36 16.25 -3.66
CA THR A 184 13.70 15.64 -3.53
C THR A 184 13.78 14.28 -4.22
N ILE A 185 12.69 13.52 -4.27
CA ILE A 185 12.61 12.23 -4.95
C ILE A 185 12.74 12.43 -6.46
N HIS A 186 12.01 13.37 -7.05
CA HIS A 186 12.06 13.68 -8.47
C HIS A 186 13.41 14.25 -8.95
N SER A 187 14.18 14.86 -8.05
CA SER A 187 15.48 15.47 -8.40
C SER A 187 16.63 14.46 -8.38
N ALA A 188 16.40 13.23 -7.92
CA ALA A 188 17.40 12.19 -7.76
C ALA A 188 17.38 11.13 -8.87
N GLY A 189 16.51 11.29 -9.89
CA GLY A 189 16.32 10.41 -11.04
C GLY A 189 17.02 10.88 -12.31
#